data_d3b59cca977a04b0bd443a2aca2e7d1f
#
_entry.id   d3b59cca977a04b0bd443a2aca2e7d1f
#
_cell.length_a   1.000
_cell.length_b   1.000
_cell.length_c   1.000
_cell.angle_alpha   90.00
_cell.angle_beta   90.00
_cell.angle_gamma   90.00
#
_symmetry.space_group_name_H-M   'P 1'
#
loop_
_entity.id
_entity.type
_entity.pdbx_description
1 polymer ?
#
loop_
_entity_poly.entity_id
_entity_poly.type
_entity_poly.pdbx_seq_one_letter_code
_entity_poly.pdbx_strand_id
1 'polypeptide(L)'
;MATRFALLEHARNRLGLCMIAGFVPLWLTLEQLFIPADLVVFTPARHQPPFTVPGNDLTLILAAANAVTLIIGFMTFTATYRCRYFDGRLVRSGFPHGWLFAGKIVALNLAAACTAAYTTAVMAVHLSLHSPWTVALGLLSAGLTYGGLGMALASLLPGELEGMFAIIMISLIDAGLQNPMFNPTADRTLVSFLPMYGGMQTAVSGTFGARIPVTELLAELTWASGLAASGLFFFWARCKPRAASQRHKESPTWPEA
;
A
#
# COMPACT_ATOMS: atom_id res chain seq x y z
N MET A 1 8.30 -18.81 -13.80
CA MET A 1 9.60 -18.11 -13.73
C MET A 1 9.47 -16.64 -13.31
N ALA A 2 8.60 -15.84 -13.92
CA ALA A 2 8.42 -14.42 -13.54
C ALA A 2 8.16 -14.17 -12.05
N THR A 3 7.28 -14.95 -11.43
CA THR A 3 6.97 -14.87 -9.98
C THR A 3 8.20 -15.10 -9.10
N ARG A 4 9.04 -16.08 -9.47
CA ARG A 4 10.28 -16.38 -8.72
C ARG A 4 11.26 -15.19 -8.74
N PHE A 5 11.40 -14.53 -9.89
CA PHE A 5 12.25 -13.34 -9.99
C PHE A 5 11.70 -12.16 -9.18
N ALA A 6 10.39 -11.93 -9.23
CA ALA A 6 9.74 -10.87 -8.43
C ALA A 6 9.88 -11.13 -6.93
N LEU A 7 9.74 -12.38 -6.47
CA LEU A 7 9.96 -12.75 -5.06
C LEU A 7 11.42 -12.60 -4.64
N LEU A 8 12.37 -13.00 -5.49
CA LEU A 8 13.80 -12.79 -5.21
C LEU A 8 14.16 -11.32 -5.13
N GLU A 9 13.52 -10.48 -5.93
CA GLU A 9 13.70 -9.01 -5.88
C GLU A 9 13.27 -8.44 -4.52
N HIS A 10 12.09 -8.83 -4.02
CA HIS A 10 11.63 -8.44 -2.68
C HIS A 10 12.53 -9.01 -1.58
N ALA A 11 12.94 -10.28 -1.65
CA ALA A 11 13.83 -10.90 -0.67
C ALA A 11 15.25 -10.29 -0.67
N ARG A 12 15.72 -9.75 -1.79
CA ARG A 12 17.01 -9.04 -1.89
C ARG A 12 16.92 -7.56 -1.53
N ASN A 13 15.73 -7.03 -1.31
CA ASN A 13 15.54 -5.66 -0.85
C ASN A 13 15.88 -5.55 0.64
N ARG A 14 17.19 -5.42 0.93
CA ARG A 14 17.70 -5.32 2.30
C ARG A 14 17.07 -4.15 3.07
N LEU A 15 16.83 -3.03 2.40
CA LEU A 15 16.17 -1.86 3.01
C LEU A 15 14.75 -2.20 3.44
N GLY A 16 13.96 -2.86 2.58
CA GLY A 16 12.61 -3.29 2.93
C GLY A 16 12.61 -4.28 4.12
N LEU A 17 13.54 -5.24 4.14
CA LEU A 17 13.67 -6.18 5.25
C LEU A 17 14.09 -5.50 6.55
N CYS A 18 15.03 -4.54 6.50
CA CYS A 18 15.42 -3.74 7.66
C CYS A 18 14.25 -2.86 8.16
N MET A 19 13.44 -2.31 7.25
CA MET A 19 12.24 -1.56 7.63
C MET A 19 11.21 -2.46 8.31
N ILE A 20 10.96 -3.66 7.80
CA ILE A 20 10.05 -4.58 8.46
C ILE A 20 10.58 -4.96 9.84
N ALA A 21 11.81 -5.45 9.93
CA ALA A 21 12.37 -6.02 11.15
C ALA A 21 12.69 -4.97 12.22
N GLY A 22 13.13 -3.78 11.84
CA GLY A 22 13.58 -2.72 12.75
C GLY A 22 12.58 -1.60 12.94
N PHE A 23 12.05 -1.04 11.85
CA PHE A 23 11.16 0.13 11.91
C PHE A 23 9.81 -0.21 12.55
N VAL A 24 9.19 -1.35 12.20
CA VAL A 24 7.87 -1.71 12.76
C VAL A 24 7.89 -1.80 14.30
N PRO A 25 8.76 -2.62 14.94
CA PRO A 25 8.75 -2.70 16.40
C PRO A 25 9.17 -1.39 17.06
N LEU A 26 10.15 -0.68 16.48
CA LEU A 26 10.57 0.62 17.00
C LEU A 26 9.41 1.63 16.94
N TRP A 27 8.74 1.75 15.80
CA TRP A 27 7.64 2.69 15.60
C TRP A 27 6.48 2.42 16.54
N LEU A 28 6.02 1.17 16.63
CA LEU A 28 4.93 0.79 17.53
C LEU A 28 5.28 0.98 19.01
N THR A 29 6.52 0.71 19.40
CA THR A 29 6.96 0.94 20.77
C THR A 29 7.00 2.43 21.11
N LEU A 30 7.46 3.27 20.18
CA LEU A 30 7.46 4.73 20.36
C LEU A 30 6.04 5.27 20.49
N GLU A 31 5.11 4.84 19.63
CA GLU A 31 3.70 5.23 19.71
C GLU A 31 3.10 4.87 21.07
N GLN A 32 3.32 3.64 21.54
CA GLN A 32 2.83 3.20 22.84
C GLN A 32 3.43 3.99 24.01
N LEU A 33 4.67 4.43 23.89
CA LEU A 33 5.38 5.15 24.96
C LEU A 33 5.03 6.63 25.03
N PHE A 34 4.83 7.28 23.87
CA PHE A 34 4.68 8.73 23.81
C PHE A 34 3.24 9.20 23.69
N ILE A 35 2.31 8.35 23.24
CA ILE A 35 0.90 8.76 23.14
C ILE A 35 0.19 8.51 24.47
N PRO A 36 -0.54 9.52 25.01
CA PRO A 36 -1.27 9.38 26.26
C PRO A 36 -2.43 8.37 26.12
N ALA A 37 -2.71 7.66 27.24
CA ALA A 37 -3.80 6.69 27.33
C ALA A 37 -5.16 7.32 27.65
N ASP A 38 -5.38 8.58 27.25
CA ASP A 38 -6.67 9.26 27.45
C ASP A 38 -7.78 8.52 26.71
N LEU A 39 -8.96 8.47 27.33
CA LEU A 39 -10.11 7.82 26.74
C LEU A 39 -10.67 8.63 25.59
N VAL A 40 -10.77 8.00 24.42
CA VAL A 40 -11.28 8.60 23.20
C VAL A 40 -12.53 7.86 22.74
N VAL A 41 -13.55 8.60 22.32
CA VAL A 41 -14.73 8.01 21.68
C VAL A 41 -14.39 7.72 20.24
N PHE A 42 -14.45 6.44 19.88
CA PHE A 42 -14.28 5.99 18.51
C PHE A 42 -15.62 5.58 17.92
N THR A 43 -15.93 6.12 16.75
CA THR A 43 -17.11 5.74 15.98
C THR A 43 -16.68 4.77 14.88
N PRO A 44 -16.96 3.45 15.04
CA PRO A 44 -16.63 2.49 14.00
C PRO A 44 -17.44 2.75 12.73
N ALA A 45 -17.13 1.98 11.68
CA ALA A 45 -17.83 2.05 10.42
C ALA A 45 -19.35 2.14 10.57
N ARG A 46 -19.98 2.78 9.60
CA ARG A 46 -21.43 3.08 9.57
C ARG A 46 -22.27 1.93 10.14
N HIS A 47 -23.22 2.26 11.01
CA HIS A 47 -24.17 1.35 11.68
C HIS A 47 -23.66 0.60 12.92
N GLN A 48 -22.49 0.92 13.45
CA GLN A 48 -22.06 0.41 14.75
C GLN A 48 -22.12 1.54 15.81
N PRO A 49 -22.48 1.21 17.07
CA PRO A 49 -22.50 2.19 18.13
C PRO A 49 -21.07 2.66 18.44
N PRO A 50 -20.88 3.94 18.80
CA PRO A 50 -19.59 4.43 19.26
C PRO A 50 -19.21 3.73 20.57
N PHE A 51 -17.91 3.49 20.76
CA PHE A 51 -17.36 2.94 21.99
C PHE A 51 -16.11 3.72 22.41
N THR A 52 -15.78 3.62 23.70
CA THR A 52 -14.65 4.35 24.28
C THR A 52 -13.45 3.42 24.41
N VAL A 53 -12.30 3.86 23.94
CA VAL A 53 -11.03 3.12 23.97
C VAL A 53 -9.89 4.02 24.42
N PRO A 54 -8.80 3.44 24.96
CA PRO A 54 -7.57 4.20 25.20
C PRO A 54 -7.02 4.76 23.87
N GLY A 55 -6.65 6.04 23.87
CA GLY A 55 -6.16 6.72 22.67
C GLY A 55 -4.85 6.17 22.15
N ASN A 56 -3.94 5.75 23.06
CA ASN A 56 -2.69 5.08 22.69
C ASN A 56 -2.93 3.77 21.96
N ASP A 57 -3.92 2.96 22.36
CA ASP A 57 -4.26 1.70 21.71
C ASP A 57 -4.79 1.92 20.30
N LEU A 58 -5.67 2.92 20.14
CA LEU A 58 -6.19 3.29 18.84
C LEU A 58 -5.09 3.83 17.91
N THR A 59 -4.23 4.70 18.44
CA THR A 59 -3.12 5.27 17.69
C THR A 59 -2.10 4.19 17.32
N LEU A 60 -1.86 3.20 18.18
CA LEU A 60 -1.02 2.04 17.87
C LEU A 60 -1.53 1.27 16.64
N ILE A 61 -2.86 1.05 16.55
CA ILE A 61 -3.46 0.37 15.39
C ILE A 61 -3.25 1.18 14.11
N LEU A 62 -3.48 2.50 14.19
CA LEU A 62 -3.24 3.42 13.07
C LEU A 62 -1.76 3.45 12.66
N ALA A 63 -0.86 3.49 13.63
CA ALA A 63 0.57 3.45 13.42
C ALA A 63 1.01 2.14 12.74
N ALA A 64 0.41 1.01 13.14
CA ALA A 64 0.65 -0.28 12.52
C ALA A 64 0.19 -0.29 11.06
N ALA A 65 -1.02 0.21 10.78
CA ALA A 65 -1.53 0.32 9.42
C ALA A 65 -0.67 1.27 8.57
N ASN A 66 -0.26 2.43 9.12
CA ASN A 66 0.63 3.38 8.47
C ASN A 66 2.01 2.76 8.16
N ALA A 67 2.59 2.01 9.09
CA ALA A 67 3.86 1.32 8.87
C ALA A 67 3.75 0.30 7.73
N VAL A 68 2.69 -0.51 7.70
CA VAL A 68 2.45 -1.49 6.62
C VAL A 68 2.27 -0.80 5.28
N THR A 69 1.47 0.27 5.21
CA THR A 69 1.23 1.03 3.98
C THR A 69 2.50 1.66 3.43
N LEU A 70 3.33 2.26 4.28
CA LEU A 70 4.62 2.85 3.89
C LEU A 70 5.58 1.77 3.37
N ILE A 71 5.75 0.69 4.10
CA ILE A 71 6.71 -0.37 3.73
C ILE A 71 6.31 -1.01 2.41
N ILE A 72 5.05 -1.45 2.29
CA ILE A 72 4.57 -2.13 1.08
C ILE A 72 4.50 -1.15 -0.09
N GLY A 73 4.05 0.08 0.14
CA GLY A 73 4.05 1.14 -0.87
C GLY A 73 5.45 1.38 -1.43
N PHE A 74 6.46 1.54 -0.57
CA PHE A 74 7.86 1.71 -1.01
C PHE A 74 8.44 0.49 -1.70
N MET A 75 8.22 -0.71 -1.16
CA MET A 75 8.75 -1.93 -1.76
C MET A 75 8.21 -2.13 -3.18
N THR A 76 6.91 -1.97 -3.37
CA THR A 76 6.26 -2.16 -4.68
C THR A 76 6.57 -1.03 -5.66
N PHE A 77 6.63 0.21 -5.17
CA PHE A 77 7.06 1.36 -5.97
C PHE A 77 8.48 1.14 -6.48
N THR A 78 9.44 0.88 -5.59
CA THR A 78 10.85 0.72 -5.94
C THR A 78 11.07 -0.46 -6.88
N ALA A 79 10.45 -1.61 -6.61
CA ALA A 79 10.52 -2.79 -7.46
C ALA A 79 9.96 -2.50 -8.86
N THR A 80 8.80 -1.83 -8.94
CA THR A 80 8.19 -1.49 -10.24
C THR A 80 8.97 -0.41 -10.97
N TYR A 81 9.45 0.61 -10.26
CA TYR A 81 10.17 1.74 -10.83
C TYR A 81 11.52 1.31 -11.43
N ARG A 82 12.31 0.53 -10.68
CA ARG A 82 13.64 0.06 -11.13
C ARG A 82 13.56 -0.93 -12.28
N CYS A 83 12.54 -1.80 -12.28
CA CYS A 83 12.36 -2.80 -13.32
C CYS A 83 11.69 -2.26 -14.60
N ARG A 84 11.15 -1.04 -14.63
CA ARG A 84 10.35 -0.52 -15.74
C ARG A 84 11.05 -0.59 -17.11
N TYR A 85 12.35 -0.35 -17.16
CA TYR A 85 13.11 -0.42 -18.41
C TYR A 85 13.34 -1.86 -18.87
N PHE A 86 13.64 -2.74 -17.92
CA PHE A 86 13.83 -4.17 -18.20
C PHE A 86 12.52 -4.82 -18.64
N ASP A 87 11.44 -4.57 -17.93
CA ASP A 87 10.10 -5.04 -18.29
C ASP A 87 9.69 -4.57 -19.68
N GLY A 88 9.95 -3.30 -20.00
CA GLY A 88 9.67 -2.73 -21.33
C GLY A 88 10.49 -3.39 -22.46
N ARG A 89 11.70 -3.87 -22.17
CA ARG A 89 12.52 -4.66 -23.12
C ARG A 89 11.98 -6.06 -23.32
N LEU A 90 11.60 -6.74 -22.23
CA LEU A 90 10.99 -8.07 -22.27
C LEU A 90 9.70 -8.07 -23.10
N VAL A 91 8.85 -7.07 -22.87
CA VAL A 91 7.61 -6.93 -23.62
C VAL A 91 7.88 -6.72 -25.13
N ARG A 92 8.85 -5.89 -25.47
CA ARG A 92 9.25 -5.67 -26.90
C ARG A 92 9.86 -6.92 -27.56
N SER A 93 10.43 -7.82 -26.78
CA SER A 93 10.90 -9.13 -27.26
C SER A 93 9.81 -10.20 -27.33
N GLY A 94 8.53 -9.83 -27.11
CA GLY A 94 7.39 -10.73 -27.26
C GLY A 94 6.90 -11.38 -25.97
N PHE A 95 7.46 -11.03 -24.80
CA PHE A 95 6.97 -11.61 -23.54
C PHE A 95 5.57 -11.04 -23.19
N PRO A 96 4.58 -11.91 -22.85
CA PRO A 96 3.23 -11.45 -22.55
C PRO A 96 3.16 -10.55 -21.32
N HIS A 97 2.59 -9.33 -21.47
CA HIS A 97 2.43 -8.34 -20.41
C HIS A 97 1.73 -8.90 -19.17
N GLY A 98 0.68 -9.71 -19.39
CA GLY A 98 -0.13 -10.28 -18.31
C GLY A 98 0.67 -11.14 -17.33
N TRP A 99 1.61 -11.96 -17.83
CA TRP A 99 2.44 -12.80 -16.97
C TRP A 99 3.44 -12.02 -16.12
N LEU A 100 4.00 -10.93 -16.67
CA LEU A 100 4.85 -10.02 -15.89
C LEU A 100 4.08 -9.37 -14.76
N PHE A 101 2.90 -8.86 -15.09
CA PHE A 101 2.07 -8.19 -14.09
C PHE A 101 1.52 -9.17 -13.04
N ALA A 102 1.06 -10.34 -13.46
CA ALA A 102 0.64 -11.40 -12.54
C ALA A 102 1.75 -11.78 -11.55
N GLY A 103 2.99 -11.86 -12.02
CA GLY A 103 4.15 -12.10 -11.15
C GLY A 103 4.33 -11.01 -10.08
N LYS A 104 4.15 -9.73 -10.46
CA LYS A 104 4.22 -8.60 -9.52
C LYS A 104 3.07 -8.61 -8.51
N ILE A 105 1.85 -8.92 -8.95
CA ILE A 105 0.69 -9.04 -8.06
C ILE A 105 0.88 -10.17 -7.05
N VAL A 106 1.37 -11.34 -7.46
CA VAL A 106 1.65 -12.44 -6.53
C VAL A 106 2.74 -12.05 -5.53
N ALA A 107 3.80 -11.38 -5.97
CA ALA A 107 4.86 -10.91 -5.10
C ALA A 107 4.36 -9.85 -4.11
N LEU A 108 3.51 -8.91 -4.55
CA LEU A 108 2.84 -7.94 -3.69
C LEU A 108 1.99 -8.64 -2.62
N ASN A 109 1.14 -9.59 -3.01
CA ASN A 109 0.27 -10.30 -2.06
C ASN A 109 1.09 -11.03 -0.99
N LEU A 110 2.18 -11.70 -1.36
CA LEU A 110 3.06 -12.38 -0.44
C LEU A 110 3.79 -11.40 0.50
N ALA A 111 4.36 -10.32 -0.03
CA ALA A 111 5.04 -9.31 0.76
C ALA A 111 4.07 -8.65 1.75
N ALA A 112 2.87 -8.27 1.31
CA ALA A 112 1.85 -7.67 2.15
C ALA A 112 1.38 -8.66 3.24
N ALA A 113 1.15 -9.93 2.91
CA ALA A 113 0.75 -10.95 3.87
C ALA A 113 1.82 -11.19 4.94
N CYS A 114 3.09 -11.32 4.56
CA CYS A 114 4.20 -11.47 5.50
C CYS A 114 4.34 -10.24 6.41
N THR A 115 4.27 -9.03 5.85
CA THR A 115 4.38 -7.79 6.61
C THR A 115 3.20 -7.61 7.56
N ALA A 116 1.97 -7.85 7.11
CA ALA A 116 0.77 -7.78 7.95
C ALA A 116 0.82 -8.78 9.10
N ALA A 117 1.19 -10.03 8.82
CA ALA A 117 1.33 -11.06 9.86
C ALA A 117 2.40 -10.70 10.90
N TYR A 118 3.55 -10.22 10.44
CA TYR A 118 4.63 -9.76 11.32
C TYR A 118 4.20 -8.56 12.17
N THR A 119 3.58 -7.55 11.57
CA THR A 119 3.10 -6.36 12.28
C THR A 119 2.02 -6.73 13.30
N THR A 120 1.10 -7.64 12.96
CA THR A 120 0.12 -8.17 13.91
C THR A 120 0.78 -8.88 15.08
N ALA A 121 1.83 -9.67 14.85
CA ALA A 121 2.58 -10.32 15.92
C ALA A 121 3.29 -9.32 16.84
N VAL A 122 3.86 -8.25 16.28
CA VAL A 122 4.45 -7.16 17.07
C VAL A 122 3.37 -6.41 17.87
N MET A 123 2.21 -6.11 17.26
CA MET A 123 1.08 -5.50 17.98
C MET A 123 0.62 -6.35 19.17
N ALA A 124 0.58 -7.67 19.00
CA ALA A 124 0.17 -8.59 20.07
C ALA A 124 1.10 -8.58 21.30
N VAL A 125 2.31 -8.02 21.19
CA VAL A 125 3.22 -7.80 22.33
C VAL A 125 2.77 -6.59 23.17
N HIS A 126 2.17 -5.58 22.53
CA HIS A 126 1.78 -4.32 23.16
C HIS A 126 0.29 -4.29 23.54
N LEU A 127 -0.55 -5.06 22.85
CA LEU A 127 -2.00 -4.96 22.93
C LEU A 127 -2.65 -6.34 22.91
N SER A 128 -3.66 -6.54 23.75
CA SER A 128 -4.47 -7.76 23.73
C SER A 128 -5.43 -7.74 22.54
N LEU A 129 -5.13 -8.53 21.51
CA LEU A 129 -5.96 -8.61 20.31
C LEU A 129 -7.10 -9.62 20.51
N HIS A 130 -8.36 -9.19 20.31
CA HIS A 130 -9.50 -10.10 20.37
C HIS A 130 -9.46 -11.15 19.25
N SER A 131 -9.14 -10.70 18.02
CA SER A 131 -8.99 -11.57 16.86
C SER A 131 -7.78 -11.17 16.01
N PRO A 132 -6.60 -11.79 16.25
CA PRO A 132 -5.37 -11.48 15.50
C PRO A 132 -5.53 -11.66 13.98
N TRP A 133 -6.34 -12.63 13.54
CA TRP A 133 -6.60 -12.86 12.12
C TRP A 133 -7.36 -11.72 11.46
N THR A 134 -8.32 -11.11 12.16
CA THR A 134 -9.06 -9.95 11.68
C THR A 134 -8.14 -8.73 11.59
N VAL A 135 -7.26 -8.54 12.59
CA VAL A 135 -6.23 -7.49 12.54
C VAL A 135 -5.31 -7.70 11.34
N ALA A 136 -4.78 -8.91 11.17
CA ALA A 136 -3.92 -9.23 10.03
C ALA A 136 -4.63 -9.00 8.68
N LEU A 137 -5.91 -9.31 8.59
CA LEU A 137 -6.72 -9.06 7.38
C LEU A 137 -6.86 -7.56 7.09
N GLY A 138 -7.11 -6.73 8.11
CA GLY A 138 -7.16 -5.28 7.97
C GLY A 138 -5.82 -4.70 7.52
N LEU A 139 -4.72 -5.10 8.14
CA LEU A 139 -3.38 -4.67 7.74
C LEU A 139 -2.99 -5.17 6.34
N LEU A 140 -3.40 -6.38 5.97
CA LEU A 140 -3.20 -6.92 4.62
C LEU A 140 -3.91 -6.08 3.57
N SER A 141 -5.19 -5.74 3.79
CA SER A 141 -5.96 -4.94 2.83
C SER A 141 -5.36 -3.55 2.63
N ALA A 142 -4.93 -2.88 3.72
CA ALA A 142 -4.22 -1.61 3.67
C ALA A 142 -2.90 -1.73 2.88
N GLY A 143 -2.12 -2.78 3.15
CA GLY A 143 -0.90 -3.07 2.40
C GLY A 143 -1.13 -3.30 0.91
N LEU A 144 -2.18 -4.03 0.53
CA LEU A 144 -2.53 -4.26 -0.88
C LEU A 144 -2.93 -2.96 -1.59
N THR A 145 -3.67 -2.10 -0.93
CA THR A 145 -4.09 -0.80 -1.46
C THR A 145 -2.89 0.10 -1.73
N TYR A 146 -2.00 0.23 -0.76
CA TYR A 146 -0.79 1.05 -0.94
C TYR A 146 0.26 0.39 -1.83
N GLY A 147 0.28 -0.93 -1.91
CA GLY A 147 1.07 -1.63 -2.90
C GLY A 147 0.59 -1.36 -4.32
N GLY A 148 -0.73 -1.35 -4.54
CA GLY A 148 -1.34 -0.90 -5.80
C GLY A 148 -1.00 0.55 -6.13
N LEU A 149 -1.08 1.44 -5.12
CA LEU A 149 -0.67 2.85 -5.24
C LEU A 149 0.80 2.97 -5.65
N GLY A 150 1.69 2.20 -5.01
CA GLY A 150 3.12 2.18 -5.37
C GLY A 150 3.35 1.76 -6.81
N MET A 151 2.65 0.75 -7.31
CA MET A 151 2.73 0.34 -8.73
C MET A 151 2.21 1.43 -9.69
N ALA A 152 1.11 2.09 -9.33
CA ALA A 152 0.53 3.18 -10.13
C ALA A 152 1.50 4.37 -10.20
N LEU A 153 2.00 4.84 -9.06
CA LEU A 153 2.94 5.96 -8.97
C LEU A 153 4.26 5.67 -9.69
N ALA A 154 4.79 4.44 -9.60
CA ALA A 154 5.99 4.02 -10.33
C ALA A 154 5.81 4.13 -11.86
N SER A 155 4.58 3.98 -12.34
CA SER A 155 4.24 4.15 -13.75
C SER A 155 4.00 5.60 -14.15
N LEU A 156 3.63 6.49 -13.22
CA LEU A 156 3.28 7.88 -13.48
C LEU A 156 4.47 8.83 -13.29
N LEU A 157 5.22 8.65 -12.20
CA LEU A 157 6.22 9.62 -11.78
C LEU A 157 7.59 9.38 -12.46
N PRO A 158 8.31 10.47 -12.80
CA PRO A 158 9.60 10.41 -13.46
C PRO A 158 10.73 10.07 -12.48
N GLY A 159 10.67 10.52 -11.23
CA GLY A 159 11.71 10.40 -10.22
C GLY A 159 11.38 9.39 -9.11
N GLU A 160 12.42 8.73 -8.58
CA GLU A 160 12.28 7.78 -7.46
C GLU A 160 11.92 8.51 -6.15
N LEU A 161 12.55 9.65 -5.89
CA LEU A 161 12.29 10.45 -4.69
C LEU A 161 10.88 11.04 -4.67
N GLU A 162 10.39 11.51 -5.82
CA GLU A 162 9.04 12.06 -5.96
C GLU A 162 7.97 11.02 -5.62
N GLY A 163 8.18 9.76 -6.06
CA GLY A 163 7.25 8.68 -5.77
C GLY A 163 7.27 8.28 -4.30
N MET A 164 8.45 8.17 -3.69
CA MET A 164 8.57 7.90 -2.26
C MET A 164 7.92 9.00 -1.43
N PHE A 165 8.17 10.27 -1.77
CA PHE A 165 7.56 11.41 -1.09
C PHE A 165 6.04 11.41 -1.22
N ALA A 166 5.52 11.11 -2.40
CA ALA A 166 4.07 11.01 -2.62
C ALA A 166 3.44 9.91 -1.74
N ILE A 167 4.07 8.74 -1.63
CA ILE A 167 3.58 7.66 -0.77
C ILE A 167 3.57 8.10 0.69
N ILE A 168 4.64 8.74 1.17
CA ILE A 168 4.71 9.26 2.55
C ILE A 168 3.58 10.24 2.80
N MET A 169 3.41 11.24 1.93
CA MET A 169 2.40 12.28 2.10
C MET A 169 0.98 11.69 2.10
N ILE A 170 0.67 10.82 1.16
CA ILE A 170 -0.66 10.19 1.07
C ILE A 170 -0.92 9.34 2.32
N SER A 171 0.06 8.53 2.76
CA SER A 171 -0.08 7.67 3.93
C SER A 171 -0.22 8.45 5.24
N LEU A 172 0.54 9.54 5.42
CA LEU A 172 0.43 10.40 6.61
C LEU A 172 -0.89 11.16 6.65
N ILE A 173 -1.36 11.69 5.52
CA ILE A 173 -2.66 12.36 5.43
C ILE A 173 -3.78 11.36 5.72
N ASP A 174 -3.70 10.17 5.14
CA ASP A 174 -4.68 9.11 5.32
C ASP A 174 -4.77 8.70 6.80
N ALA A 175 -3.66 8.38 7.44
CA ALA A 175 -3.59 8.03 8.85
C ALA A 175 -4.01 9.20 9.77
N GLY A 176 -3.55 10.41 9.49
CA GLY A 176 -3.86 11.59 10.30
C GLY A 176 -5.34 11.97 10.28
N LEU A 177 -5.99 11.87 9.11
CA LEU A 177 -7.41 12.18 8.98
C LEU A 177 -8.31 11.14 9.67
N GLN A 178 -7.85 9.90 9.80
CA GLN A 178 -8.59 8.82 10.46
C GLN A 178 -8.39 8.76 11.96
N ASN A 179 -7.41 9.48 12.52
CA ASN A 179 -7.13 9.46 13.94
C ASN A 179 -7.99 10.49 14.68
N PRO A 180 -8.93 10.10 15.55
CA PRO A 180 -9.78 11.05 16.28
C PRO A 180 -9.00 11.88 17.29
N MET A 181 -7.79 11.50 17.69
CA MET A 181 -6.93 12.33 18.54
C MET A 181 -6.37 13.55 17.80
N PHE A 182 -6.11 13.43 16.50
CA PHE A 182 -5.58 14.51 15.68
C PHE A 182 -6.68 15.21 14.87
N ASN A 183 -7.75 14.49 14.55
CA ASN A 183 -8.86 15.00 13.74
C ASN A 183 -10.21 14.81 14.47
N PRO A 184 -10.78 15.84 15.08
CA PRO A 184 -12.10 15.76 15.73
C PRO A 184 -13.26 15.41 14.78
N THR A 185 -13.00 15.42 13.48
CA THR A 185 -13.98 15.10 12.43
C THR A 185 -13.67 13.80 11.72
N ALA A 186 -12.93 12.88 12.36
CA ALA A 186 -12.55 11.59 11.81
C ALA A 186 -13.77 10.68 11.47
N ASP A 187 -14.92 10.93 12.06
CA ASP A 187 -16.19 10.24 11.83
C ASP A 187 -16.98 10.73 10.59
N ARG A 188 -16.50 11.81 9.92
CA ARG A 188 -17.19 12.34 8.74
C ARG A 188 -17.18 11.35 7.57
N THR A 189 -18.27 11.41 6.78
CA THR A 189 -18.43 10.57 5.57
C THR A 189 -17.27 10.68 4.59
N LEU A 190 -16.60 11.85 4.50
CA LEU A 190 -15.45 12.04 3.60
C LEU A 190 -14.26 11.14 3.99
N VAL A 191 -14.05 10.89 5.27
CA VAL A 191 -12.97 10.03 5.76
C VAL A 191 -13.17 8.57 5.31
N SER A 192 -14.41 8.12 5.15
CA SER A 192 -14.71 6.75 4.71
C SER A 192 -14.31 6.46 3.25
N PHE A 193 -13.97 7.49 2.47
CA PHE A 193 -13.46 7.32 1.10
C PHE A 193 -11.93 7.20 1.04
N LEU A 194 -11.25 7.32 2.16
CA LEU A 194 -9.79 7.20 2.19
C LEU A 194 -9.33 5.77 1.88
N PRO A 195 -8.20 5.61 1.18
CA PRO A 195 -7.72 4.30 0.72
C PRO A 195 -7.47 3.28 1.83
N MET A 196 -7.04 3.71 3.03
CA MET A 196 -6.73 2.82 4.16
C MET A 196 -7.93 2.60 5.10
N TYR A 197 -9.08 3.25 4.86
CA TYR A 197 -10.18 3.31 5.82
C TYR A 197 -10.74 1.92 6.18
N GLY A 198 -11.00 1.08 5.20
CA GLY A 198 -11.59 -0.25 5.42
C GLY A 198 -10.67 -1.17 6.22
N GLY A 199 -9.36 -1.14 5.91
CA GLY A 199 -8.35 -1.92 6.61
C GLY A 199 -8.17 -1.48 8.05
N MET A 200 -8.12 -0.17 8.29
CA MET A 200 -8.05 0.41 9.62
C MET A 200 -9.28 0.02 10.47
N GLN A 201 -10.49 0.20 9.94
CA GLN A 201 -11.73 -0.18 10.61
C GLN A 201 -11.79 -1.70 10.90
N THR A 202 -11.26 -2.51 9.99
CA THR A 202 -11.17 -3.97 10.17
C THR A 202 -10.15 -4.32 11.26
N ALA A 203 -8.99 -3.65 11.31
CA ALA A 203 -7.98 -3.86 12.33
C ALA A 203 -8.49 -3.45 13.72
N VAL A 204 -9.19 -2.31 13.84
CA VAL A 204 -9.84 -1.87 15.08
C VAL A 204 -10.89 -2.89 15.52
N SER A 205 -11.72 -3.38 14.60
CA SER A 205 -12.73 -4.40 14.91
C SER A 205 -12.10 -5.70 15.43
N GLY A 206 -10.97 -6.11 14.84
CA GLY A 206 -10.22 -7.28 15.28
C GLY A 206 -9.56 -7.11 16.65
N THR A 207 -9.17 -5.89 16.99
CA THR A 207 -8.56 -5.58 18.29
C THR A 207 -9.60 -5.54 19.40
N PHE A 208 -10.69 -4.81 19.22
CA PHE A 208 -11.68 -4.55 20.27
C PHE A 208 -12.92 -5.47 20.23
N GLY A 209 -12.95 -6.46 19.34
CA GLY A 209 -14.06 -7.41 19.24
C GLY A 209 -15.35 -6.86 18.63
N ALA A 210 -15.26 -5.76 17.87
CA ALA A 210 -16.39 -5.22 17.13
C ALA A 210 -16.72 -6.07 15.88
N ARG A 211 -17.87 -5.83 15.26
CA ARG A 211 -18.23 -6.51 14.02
C ARG A 211 -17.32 -6.10 12.87
N ILE A 212 -16.93 -7.06 12.04
CA ILE A 212 -16.12 -6.80 10.85
C ILE A 212 -16.91 -5.90 9.90
N PRO A 213 -16.38 -4.75 9.50
CA PRO A 213 -17.03 -3.82 8.58
C PRO A 213 -16.84 -4.28 7.12
N VAL A 214 -17.62 -5.27 6.71
CA VAL A 214 -17.48 -5.93 5.40
C VAL A 214 -17.62 -4.94 4.24
N THR A 215 -18.50 -3.96 4.35
CA THR A 215 -18.75 -2.96 3.30
C THR A 215 -17.51 -2.10 3.07
N GLU A 216 -16.88 -1.64 4.15
CA GLU A 216 -15.69 -0.79 4.13
C GLU A 216 -14.46 -1.59 3.65
N LEU A 217 -14.35 -2.85 4.07
CA LEU A 217 -13.31 -3.76 3.60
C LEU A 217 -13.45 -4.01 2.09
N LEU A 218 -14.66 -4.24 1.58
CA LEU A 218 -14.92 -4.39 0.15
C LEU A 218 -14.60 -3.10 -0.62
N ALA A 219 -14.97 -1.94 -0.08
CA ALA A 219 -14.63 -0.65 -0.67
C ALA A 219 -13.10 -0.46 -0.79
N GLU A 220 -12.34 -0.84 0.23
CA GLU A 220 -10.87 -0.81 0.17
C GLU A 220 -10.30 -1.79 -0.85
N LEU A 221 -10.84 -3.00 -0.96
CA LEU A 221 -10.42 -3.95 -2.00
C LEU A 221 -10.73 -3.44 -3.41
N THR A 222 -11.77 -2.61 -3.59
CA THR A 222 -11.98 -1.90 -4.88
C THR A 222 -10.91 -0.84 -5.12
N TRP A 223 -10.47 -0.13 -4.08
CA TRP A 223 -9.31 0.78 -4.16
C TRP A 223 -8.05 0.02 -4.59
N ALA A 224 -7.72 -1.08 -3.91
CA ALA A 224 -6.56 -1.90 -4.24
C ALA A 224 -6.58 -2.38 -5.68
N SER A 225 -7.75 -2.89 -6.14
CA SER A 225 -7.93 -3.37 -7.51
C SER A 225 -7.83 -2.26 -8.54
N GLY A 226 -8.45 -1.10 -8.28
CA GLY A 226 -8.43 0.07 -9.16
C GLY A 226 -7.03 0.65 -9.32
N LEU A 227 -6.28 0.76 -8.21
CA LEU A 227 -4.89 1.25 -8.23
C LEU A 227 -3.95 0.27 -8.94
N ALA A 228 -4.09 -1.03 -8.69
CA ALA A 228 -3.33 -2.04 -9.41
C ALA A 228 -3.65 -2.05 -10.91
N ALA A 229 -4.93 -1.95 -11.28
CA ALA A 229 -5.35 -1.86 -12.68
C ALA A 229 -4.83 -0.58 -13.36
N SER A 230 -4.84 0.56 -12.65
CA SER A 230 -4.27 1.80 -13.18
C SER A 230 -2.76 1.68 -13.42
N GLY A 231 -2.03 1.04 -12.50
CA GLY A 231 -0.61 0.74 -12.67
C GLY A 231 -0.35 -0.11 -13.93
N LEU A 232 -1.15 -1.16 -14.16
CA LEU A 232 -1.09 -1.98 -15.37
C LEU A 232 -1.39 -1.18 -16.63
N PHE A 233 -2.44 -0.35 -16.60
CA PHE A 233 -2.85 0.48 -17.73
C PHE A 233 -1.73 1.45 -18.13
N PHE A 234 -1.15 2.19 -17.20
CA PHE A 234 -0.07 3.12 -17.47
C PHE A 234 1.20 2.41 -17.95
N PHE A 235 1.50 1.24 -17.39
CA PHE A 235 2.60 0.40 -17.85
C PHE A 235 2.38 -0.02 -19.33
N TRP A 236 1.19 -0.53 -19.64
CA TRP A 236 0.83 -0.93 -20.99
C TRP A 236 0.87 0.27 -21.99
N ALA A 237 0.33 1.43 -21.60
CA ALA A 237 0.34 2.63 -22.42
C ALA A 237 1.77 3.09 -22.76
N ARG A 238 2.72 2.94 -21.85
CA ARG A 238 4.15 3.26 -22.08
C ARG A 238 4.86 2.24 -22.96
N CYS A 239 4.43 0.97 -22.93
CA CYS A 239 5.04 -0.09 -23.74
C CYS A 239 4.53 -0.12 -25.18
N LYS A 240 3.45 0.60 -25.50
CA LYS A 240 2.99 0.73 -26.90
C LYS A 240 4.11 1.30 -27.76
N PRO A 241 4.46 0.66 -28.92
CA PRO A 241 5.37 1.26 -29.87
C PRO A 241 4.78 2.60 -30.31
N ARG A 242 5.51 3.70 -30.14
CA ARG A 242 5.16 4.94 -30.82
C ARG A 242 5.13 4.61 -32.30
N ALA A 243 3.93 4.56 -32.86
CA ALA A 243 3.74 4.28 -34.28
C ALA A 243 4.65 5.20 -35.07
N ALA A 244 5.23 4.65 -36.14
CA ALA A 244 6.28 5.19 -36.98
C ALA A 244 5.93 6.51 -37.72
N SER A 245 5.40 7.48 -36.98
CA SER A 245 5.11 8.83 -37.50
C SER A 245 6.38 9.66 -37.79
N GLN A 246 7.56 9.17 -37.37
CA GLN A 246 8.82 9.89 -37.62
C GLN A 246 9.63 9.33 -38.82
N ARG A 247 9.26 8.19 -39.40
CA ARG A 247 10.00 7.66 -40.56
C ARG A 247 9.78 8.42 -41.89
N HIS A 248 8.85 9.35 -41.92
CA HIS A 248 8.55 10.10 -43.16
C HIS A 248 9.18 11.48 -43.19
N LYS A 249 9.93 11.92 -42.18
CA LYS A 249 10.63 13.21 -42.17
C LYS A 249 12.13 13.14 -42.42
N GLU A 250 12.70 11.95 -42.54
CA GLU A 250 14.13 11.75 -42.79
C GLU A 250 14.38 10.86 -44.02
N SER A 251 13.66 11.08 -45.10
CA SER A 251 14.18 10.65 -46.41
C SER A 251 15.26 11.65 -46.81
N PRO A 252 16.55 11.26 -46.85
CA PRO A 252 17.58 12.14 -47.43
C PRO A 252 17.25 12.35 -48.89
N THR A 253 16.96 13.59 -49.29
CA THR A 253 16.99 13.98 -50.71
C THR A 253 18.46 13.96 -51.10
N TRP A 254 18.87 12.90 -51.80
CA TRP A 254 20.17 12.90 -52.48
C TRP A 254 20.08 13.89 -53.62
N PRO A 255 21.02 14.83 -53.75
CA PRO A 255 21.10 15.67 -54.92
C PRO A 255 21.48 14.77 -56.12
N GLU A 256 20.62 14.78 -57.14
CA GLU A 256 20.96 14.20 -58.47
C GLU A 256 22.13 14.98 -59.03
N ALA A 257 23.20 14.25 -59.42
CA ALA A 257 24.39 14.76 -60.08
C ALA A 257 24.17 14.85 -61.59
#